data_e102ae9fb41b3c9bbe9532ab51ff4603
#
_entry.id   e102ae9fb41b3c9bbe9532ab51ff4603
#
_cell.length_a   1.000
_cell.length_b   1.000
_cell.length_c   1.000
_cell.angle_alpha   90.00
_cell.angle_beta   90.00
_cell.angle_gamma   90.00
#
_symmetry.space_group_name_H-M   'P 1'
#
loop_
_entity.id
_entity.type
_entity.pdbx_description
1 polymer ?
#
loop_
_entity_poly.entity_id
_entity_poly.type
_entity_poly.pdbx_seq_one_letter_code
_entity_poly.pdbx_strand_id
1 'polypeptide(L)'
;MENAPRSSQLKLLIEKGREQGQWLTYAQVNDHLPDDLVDPEQIEDVVNMINDMGIKVFEEAPEDPDALILNDSASTDTDDEAAQQEAEAALAAVETELGRTTDPVRMYMREMGQVDLLDQKGEIEIAKRIEDGLNAVNRSLARFPGTITVLLEEYQAWRDGNQRLNELVSGFVNPTLLAEMDLISEDTMEAAVAEEAEFMDEPDEDEEDKPAPTVNTGPDAEQVIQYFEELKGMHEQFLKLYDRYGPNGKKTNELKDQVCEQFMRLKLPPRMFEHLIDRLRIQANISRDIERSVMQICVERAGMPRKDFIKSWVDNETDPDWVKGLSRKRTKWSSAMSEHVDELNRLQRRLQQIEKTQRIPIAEFKDLTRNMSIGEARARRAKKEMVEANLRLVISIAKKYTNRGLQFLDLIQEGNIGLMKAVDKFEYRRGYKFSTYATWWIRQAITRSIADQARTIRIPVHMIETINKLNRVSRQMLQEMGREPTPEELAIKMEMPEDKVRKVLKIAKEP
;
A
#
# COMPACT_ATOMS: atom_id res chain seq x y z
N MET A 1 -31.34 -23.47 25.56
CA MET A 1 -30.52 -24.64 25.24
C MET A 1 -29.45 -24.18 24.29
N GLU A 2 -28.21 -24.19 24.83
CA GLU A 2 -27.05 -23.50 24.31
C GLU A 2 -26.47 -24.12 23.04
N ASN A 3 -26.00 -23.26 22.18
CA ASN A 3 -25.11 -23.43 21.03
C ASN A 3 -24.31 -24.76 21.00
N ALA A 4 -24.89 -25.79 20.48
CA ALA A 4 -24.13 -26.92 19.98
C ALA A 4 -23.42 -26.46 18.67
N PRO A 5 -22.16 -26.82 18.45
CA PRO A 5 -21.46 -26.43 17.22
C PRO A 5 -22.22 -26.97 16.00
N ARG A 6 -22.32 -26.16 14.95
CA ARG A 6 -23.10 -26.41 13.72
C ARG A 6 -22.89 -27.83 13.14
N SER A 7 -21.66 -28.35 13.23
CA SER A 7 -21.30 -29.70 12.82
C SER A 7 -22.03 -30.80 13.58
N SER A 8 -22.39 -30.57 14.85
CA SER A 8 -23.11 -31.57 15.65
C SER A 8 -24.60 -31.64 15.29
N GLN A 9 -25.22 -30.59 14.81
CA GLN A 9 -26.63 -30.59 14.40
C GLN A 9 -26.81 -31.30 13.05
N LEU A 10 -25.92 -31.06 12.09
CA LEU A 10 -25.91 -31.77 10.81
C LEU A 10 -25.56 -33.25 10.97
N LYS A 11 -24.62 -33.62 11.88
CA LYS A 11 -24.30 -34.99 12.20
C LYS A 11 -25.53 -35.73 12.79
N LEU A 12 -26.24 -35.11 13.71
CA LEU A 12 -27.48 -35.62 14.26
C LEU A 12 -28.59 -35.81 13.21
N LEU A 13 -28.68 -34.92 12.25
CA LEU A 13 -29.64 -35.03 11.14
C LEU A 13 -29.31 -36.20 10.22
N ILE A 14 -28.04 -36.43 9.88
CA ILE A 14 -27.59 -37.53 9.04
C ILE A 14 -27.77 -38.86 9.78
N GLU A 15 -27.45 -38.92 11.09
CA GLU A 15 -27.63 -40.10 11.92
C GLU A 15 -29.12 -40.48 12.03
N LYS A 16 -30.00 -39.49 12.22
CA LYS A 16 -31.44 -39.67 12.22
C LYS A 16 -31.98 -40.13 10.87
N GLY A 17 -31.44 -39.62 9.74
CA GLY A 17 -31.81 -40.08 8.41
C GLY A 17 -31.40 -41.55 8.16
N ARG A 18 -30.24 -42.01 8.68
CA ARG A 18 -29.79 -43.38 8.63
C ARG A 18 -30.65 -44.31 9.51
N GLU A 19 -31.02 -43.86 10.72
CA GLU A 19 -31.90 -44.61 11.62
C GLU A 19 -33.32 -44.79 11.06
N GLN A 20 -33.82 -43.81 10.28
CA GLN A 20 -35.16 -43.84 9.68
C GLN A 20 -35.23 -44.64 8.36
N GLY A 21 -34.11 -45.22 7.89
CA GLY A 21 -34.10 -46.01 6.66
C GLY A 21 -33.75 -45.21 5.41
N GLN A 22 -32.79 -44.30 5.51
CA GLN A 22 -32.23 -43.48 4.43
C GLN A 22 -33.22 -42.45 3.82
N TRP A 23 -34.15 -41.95 4.62
CA TRP A 23 -35.03 -40.87 4.21
C TRP A 23 -35.22 -39.83 5.33
N LEU A 24 -35.51 -38.61 4.93
CA LEU A 24 -35.80 -37.46 5.79
C LEU A 24 -36.97 -36.66 5.19
N THR A 25 -37.67 -35.87 6.00
CA THR A 25 -38.65 -34.91 5.49
C THR A 25 -38.06 -33.49 5.50
N TYR A 26 -38.53 -32.64 4.58
CA TYR A 26 -38.15 -31.22 4.55
C TYR A 26 -38.39 -30.52 5.91
N ALA A 27 -39.46 -30.90 6.63
CA ALA A 27 -39.73 -30.35 7.95
C ALA A 27 -38.63 -30.74 8.96
N GLN A 28 -38.14 -31.98 8.92
CA GLN A 28 -37.04 -32.44 9.79
C GLN A 28 -35.73 -31.82 9.46
N VAL A 29 -35.45 -31.55 8.18
CA VAL A 29 -34.25 -30.80 7.74
C VAL A 29 -34.30 -29.38 8.27
N ASN A 30 -35.44 -28.73 8.15
CA ASN A 30 -35.64 -27.34 8.59
C ASN A 30 -35.57 -27.19 10.12
N ASP A 31 -36.09 -28.15 10.88
CA ASP A 31 -36.09 -28.15 12.37
C ASP A 31 -34.68 -28.33 12.97
N HIS A 32 -33.73 -28.91 12.20
CA HIS A 32 -32.37 -29.18 12.65
C HIS A 32 -31.34 -28.27 12.04
N LEU A 33 -31.75 -27.38 11.09
CA LEU A 33 -30.90 -26.33 10.56
C LEU A 33 -30.80 -25.17 11.56
N PRO A 34 -29.62 -24.53 11.69
CA PRO A 34 -29.46 -23.34 12.52
C PRO A 34 -30.32 -22.20 12.00
N ASP A 35 -30.88 -21.38 12.91
CA ASP A 35 -31.73 -20.21 12.62
C ASP A 35 -31.06 -19.14 11.72
N ASP A 36 -29.74 -19.25 11.53
CA ASP A 36 -28.95 -18.36 10.66
C ASP A 36 -29.03 -18.71 9.16
N LEU A 37 -29.57 -19.89 8.79
CA LEU A 37 -29.73 -20.35 7.41
C LEU A 37 -31.16 -20.03 6.93
N VAL A 38 -31.37 -18.78 6.51
CA VAL A 38 -32.67 -18.27 6.06
C VAL A 38 -32.79 -18.22 4.53
N ASP A 39 -31.68 -18.35 3.80
CA ASP A 39 -31.67 -18.28 2.35
C ASP A 39 -32.13 -19.60 1.69
N PRO A 40 -33.15 -19.57 0.81
CA PRO A 40 -33.66 -20.77 0.13
C PRO A 40 -32.61 -21.53 -0.66
N GLU A 41 -31.65 -20.82 -1.30
CA GLU A 41 -30.56 -21.44 -2.07
C GLU A 41 -29.62 -22.29 -1.19
N GLN A 42 -29.36 -21.87 0.05
CA GLN A 42 -28.52 -22.60 0.99
C GLN A 42 -29.21 -23.87 1.54
N ILE A 43 -30.54 -23.83 1.66
CA ILE A 43 -31.34 -24.98 2.06
C ILE A 43 -31.38 -26.02 0.94
N GLU A 44 -31.47 -25.61 -0.31
CA GLU A 44 -31.39 -26.50 -1.48
C GLU A 44 -30.01 -27.15 -1.57
N ASP A 45 -28.93 -26.45 -1.30
CA ASP A 45 -27.56 -27.01 -1.29
C ASP A 45 -27.40 -28.08 -0.20
N VAL A 46 -27.95 -27.88 0.99
CA VAL A 46 -27.95 -28.86 2.08
C VAL A 46 -28.80 -30.08 1.70
N VAL A 47 -29.95 -29.89 1.07
CA VAL A 47 -30.83 -30.98 0.61
C VAL A 47 -30.15 -31.81 -0.49
N ASN A 48 -29.49 -31.15 -1.43
CA ASN A 48 -28.73 -31.82 -2.50
C ASN A 48 -27.59 -32.65 -1.91
N MET A 49 -26.86 -32.13 -0.92
CA MET A 49 -25.80 -32.86 -0.21
C MET A 49 -26.32 -34.08 0.53
N ILE A 50 -27.47 -33.96 1.22
CA ILE A 50 -28.10 -35.08 1.93
C ILE A 50 -28.54 -36.16 0.93
N ASN A 51 -29.02 -35.77 -0.25
CA ASN A 51 -29.37 -36.67 -1.35
C ASN A 51 -28.13 -37.38 -1.91
N ASP A 52 -27.00 -36.67 -2.08
CA ASP A 52 -25.74 -37.23 -2.57
C ASP A 52 -25.12 -38.24 -1.59
N MET A 53 -25.43 -38.08 -0.29
CA MET A 53 -25.06 -39.08 0.76
C MET A 53 -26.01 -40.32 0.83
N GLY A 54 -26.92 -40.42 -0.15
CA GLY A 54 -27.83 -41.57 -0.25
C GLY A 54 -29.08 -41.47 0.63
N ILE A 55 -29.33 -40.32 1.30
CA ILE A 55 -30.52 -40.09 2.13
C ILE A 55 -31.51 -39.26 1.30
N LYS A 56 -32.64 -39.79 0.95
CA LYS A 56 -33.65 -39.10 0.14
C LYS A 56 -34.50 -38.15 0.98
N VAL A 57 -34.67 -36.91 0.54
CA VAL A 57 -35.51 -35.92 1.22
C VAL A 57 -36.86 -35.81 0.51
N PHE A 58 -37.94 -35.99 1.28
CA PHE A 58 -39.33 -35.95 0.81
C PHE A 58 -40.10 -34.79 1.46
N GLU A 59 -41.14 -34.29 0.79
CA GLU A 59 -42.02 -33.27 1.36
C GLU A 59 -42.87 -33.82 2.52
N GLU A 60 -43.42 -35.06 2.37
CA GLU A 60 -44.19 -35.77 3.38
C GLU A 60 -43.59 -37.16 3.60
N ALA A 61 -43.83 -37.74 4.80
CA ALA A 61 -43.33 -39.07 5.11
C ALA A 61 -43.94 -40.11 4.15
N PRO A 62 -43.15 -41.01 3.54
CA PRO A 62 -43.68 -42.05 2.65
C PRO A 62 -44.59 -43.04 3.40
N GLU A 63 -45.74 -43.38 2.77
CA GLU A 63 -46.74 -44.26 3.37
C GLU A 63 -46.23 -45.67 3.59
N ASP A 64 -45.23 -46.14 2.83
CA ASP A 64 -44.60 -47.47 2.98
C ASP A 64 -43.05 -47.34 2.99
N PRO A 65 -42.41 -47.18 4.14
CA PRO A 65 -40.95 -47.09 4.25
C PRO A 65 -40.19 -48.35 3.84
N ASP A 66 -40.82 -49.55 3.96
CA ASP A 66 -40.21 -50.83 3.59
C ASP A 66 -40.11 -51.06 2.07
N ALA A 67 -40.90 -50.38 1.27
CA ALA A 67 -40.85 -50.47 -0.20
C ALA A 67 -39.64 -49.80 -0.81
N LEU A 68 -38.99 -48.84 -0.10
CA LEU A 68 -37.78 -48.13 -0.53
C LEU A 68 -36.52 -48.97 -0.35
N ILE A 69 -36.51 -49.90 0.63
CA ILE A 69 -35.36 -50.79 0.93
C ILE A 69 -35.23 -51.88 -0.11
N LEU A 70 -36.32 -52.28 -0.80
CA LEU A 70 -36.36 -53.38 -1.76
C LEU A 70 -35.87 -52.98 -3.18
N ASN A 71 -35.75 -51.70 -3.49
CA ASN A 71 -35.36 -51.23 -4.81
C ASN A 71 -33.86 -50.91 -4.96
N ASP A 72 -33.06 -50.95 -3.91
CA ASP A 72 -31.64 -50.58 -3.91
C ASP A 72 -30.70 -51.69 -3.44
N SER A 73 -31.07 -52.96 -3.62
CA SER A 73 -30.22 -54.10 -3.33
C SER A 73 -29.18 -54.39 -4.42
N ALA A 74 -28.47 -53.39 -4.86
CA ALA A 74 -27.36 -53.51 -5.82
C ALA A 74 -26.25 -52.49 -5.54
N SER A 75 -25.68 -52.47 -4.34
CA SER A 75 -24.31 -52.01 -4.17
C SER A 75 -23.73 -52.54 -2.87
N THR A 76 -23.04 -53.63 -2.99
CA THR A 76 -21.79 -54.13 -2.36
C THR A 76 -21.26 -53.40 -1.13
N ASP A 77 -20.93 -54.21 -0.14
CA ASP A 77 -20.01 -53.99 0.95
C ASP A 77 -18.85 -53.09 0.58
N THR A 78 -18.92 -51.82 0.92
CA THR A 78 -17.78 -50.94 1.00
C THR A 78 -17.61 -50.51 2.44
N ASP A 79 -16.38 -50.65 2.92
CA ASP A 79 -15.92 -50.38 4.29
C ASP A 79 -16.61 -49.15 4.90
N ASP A 80 -17.37 -49.37 5.96
CA ASP A 80 -18.05 -48.33 6.76
C ASP A 80 -17.12 -47.20 7.23
N GLU A 81 -15.83 -47.51 7.43
CA GLU A 81 -14.80 -46.50 7.79
C GLU A 81 -14.44 -45.54 6.62
N ALA A 82 -14.42 -46.04 5.37
CA ALA A 82 -14.13 -45.22 4.22
C ALA A 82 -15.30 -44.25 3.90
N ALA A 83 -16.54 -44.74 4.02
CA ALA A 83 -17.75 -43.93 3.86
C ALA A 83 -17.90 -42.87 4.97
N GLN A 84 -17.47 -43.18 6.21
CA GLN A 84 -17.43 -42.19 7.29
C GLN A 84 -16.36 -41.13 7.08
N GLN A 85 -15.18 -41.47 6.57
CA GLN A 85 -14.13 -40.51 6.27
C GLN A 85 -14.49 -39.60 5.06
N GLU A 86 -15.17 -40.14 4.06
CA GLU A 86 -15.65 -39.40 2.92
C GLU A 86 -16.80 -38.44 3.31
N ALA A 87 -17.71 -38.88 4.18
CA ALA A 87 -18.75 -38.03 4.75
C ALA A 87 -18.18 -36.93 5.67
N GLU A 88 -17.13 -37.20 6.45
CA GLU A 88 -16.44 -36.21 7.27
C GLU A 88 -15.69 -35.18 6.40
N ALA A 89 -15.07 -35.63 5.32
CA ALA A 89 -14.39 -34.74 4.36
C ALA A 89 -15.41 -33.88 3.57
N ALA A 90 -16.52 -34.45 3.16
CA ALA A 90 -17.61 -33.72 2.52
C ALA A 90 -18.26 -32.69 3.47
N LEU A 91 -18.48 -33.06 4.74
CA LEU A 91 -18.97 -32.14 5.77
C LEU A 91 -18.01 -31.00 6.04
N ALA A 92 -16.70 -31.25 6.09
CA ALA A 92 -15.68 -30.25 6.26
C ALA A 92 -15.58 -29.30 5.03
N ALA A 93 -15.81 -29.82 3.82
CA ALA A 93 -15.88 -29.06 2.60
C ALA A 93 -17.09 -28.12 2.59
N VAL A 94 -18.25 -28.61 2.97
CA VAL A 94 -19.51 -27.85 3.07
C VAL A 94 -19.45 -26.81 4.20
N GLU A 95 -18.87 -27.15 5.34
CA GLU A 95 -18.63 -26.20 6.43
C GLU A 95 -17.69 -25.06 5.98
N THR A 96 -16.76 -25.36 5.07
CA THR A 96 -15.89 -24.38 4.44
C THR A 96 -16.62 -23.56 3.38
N GLU A 97 -17.57 -24.12 2.63
CA GLU A 97 -18.39 -23.42 1.63
C GLU A 97 -19.54 -22.63 2.25
N LEU A 98 -20.29 -23.18 3.20
CA LEU A 98 -21.33 -22.46 3.94
C LEU A 98 -20.76 -21.32 4.81
N GLY A 99 -19.50 -21.39 5.22
CA GLY A 99 -18.74 -20.28 5.85
C GLY A 99 -18.30 -19.20 4.88
N ARG A 100 -18.36 -19.42 3.59
CA ARG A 100 -18.02 -18.45 2.54
C ARG A 100 -19.28 -17.71 2.10
N THR A 101 -19.65 -16.67 2.84
CA THR A 101 -20.66 -15.75 2.35
C THR A 101 -20.13 -15.05 1.09
N THR A 102 -20.90 -15.07 0.01
CA THR A 102 -20.62 -14.34 -1.25
C THR A 102 -20.76 -12.81 -1.10
N ASP A 103 -21.27 -12.32 0.03
CA ASP A 103 -21.34 -10.90 0.33
C ASP A 103 -19.93 -10.29 0.52
N PRO A 104 -19.49 -9.42 -0.39
CA PRO A 104 -18.17 -8.80 -0.31
C PRO A 104 -17.95 -8.01 0.99
N VAL A 105 -19.02 -7.44 1.58
CA VAL A 105 -18.94 -6.69 2.85
C VAL A 105 -18.58 -7.62 3.99
N ARG A 106 -19.25 -8.78 4.08
CA ARG A 106 -18.97 -9.76 5.12
C ARG A 106 -17.57 -10.37 4.98
N MET A 107 -17.13 -10.64 3.74
CA MET A 107 -15.76 -11.12 3.49
C MET A 107 -14.73 -10.11 3.99
N TYR A 108 -14.89 -8.85 3.63
CA TYR A 108 -14.00 -7.77 4.07
C TYR A 108 -13.98 -7.63 5.60
N MET A 109 -15.17 -7.66 6.24
CA MET A 109 -15.28 -7.58 7.70
C MET A 109 -14.60 -8.75 8.42
N ARG A 110 -14.67 -9.96 7.85
CA ARG A 110 -14.04 -11.15 8.40
C ARG A 110 -12.51 -11.07 8.29
N GLU A 111 -11.99 -10.69 7.13
CA GLU A 111 -10.54 -10.53 6.93
C GLU A 111 -9.96 -9.47 7.86
N MET A 112 -10.62 -8.32 7.95
CA MET A 112 -10.23 -7.26 8.88
C MET A 112 -10.29 -7.72 10.35
N GLY A 113 -11.25 -8.60 10.69
CA GLY A 113 -11.42 -9.12 12.05
C GLY A 113 -10.26 -9.99 12.54
N GLN A 114 -9.42 -10.51 11.64
CA GLN A 114 -8.29 -11.39 11.99
C GLN A 114 -7.05 -10.62 12.49
N VAL A 115 -6.98 -9.31 12.25
CA VAL A 115 -5.85 -8.49 12.65
C VAL A 115 -6.09 -7.92 14.04
N ASP A 116 -5.09 -8.07 14.92
CA ASP A 116 -5.13 -7.54 16.28
C ASP A 116 -5.04 -6.01 16.29
N LEU A 117 -5.65 -5.40 17.32
CA LEU A 117 -5.59 -3.96 17.53
C LEU A 117 -4.19 -3.57 18.06
N LEU A 118 -3.69 -2.41 17.62
CA LEU A 118 -2.44 -1.86 18.09
C LEU A 118 -2.64 -0.98 19.33
N ASP A 119 -1.74 -1.14 20.26
CA ASP A 119 -1.56 -0.19 21.36
C ASP A 119 -0.68 0.98 20.91
N GLN A 120 -0.72 2.11 21.61
CA GLN A 120 0.11 3.29 21.31
C GLN A 120 1.61 2.95 21.23
N LYS A 121 2.08 2.00 22.04
CA LYS A 121 3.48 1.51 21.97
C LYS A 121 3.75 0.78 20.66
N GLY A 122 2.81 -0.04 20.21
CA GLY A 122 2.89 -0.74 18.93
C GLY A 122 2.87 0.22 17.73
N GLU A 123 2.03 1.28 17.79
CA GLU A 123 2.01 2.34 16.76
C GLU A 123 3.39 3.02 16.63
N ILE A 124 4.02 3.36 17.75
CA ILE A 124 5.36 3.98 17.79
C ILE A 124 6.43 3.01 17.26
N GLU A 125 6.36 1.74 17.65
CA GLU A 125 7.32 0.73 17.18
C GLU A 125 7.26 0.53 15.67
N ILE A 126 6.04 0.45 15.11
CA ILE A 126 5.85 0.34 13.67
C ILE A 126 6.31 1.61 12.97
N ALA A 127 6.01 2.79 13.51
CA ALA A 127 6.46 4.07 12.96
C ALA A 127 7.99 4.17 12.93
N LYS A 128 8.68 3.72 13.98
CA LYS A 128 10.15 3.61 13.99
C LYS A 128 10.67 2.64 12.93
N ARG A 129 10.01 1.49 12.74
CA ARG A 129 10.39 0.53 11.67
C ARG A 129 10.20 1.14 10.27
N ILE A 130 9.20 1.98 10.07
CA ILE A 130 9.01 2.74 8.81
C ILE A 130 10.17 3.71 8.62
N GLU A 131 10.48 4.50 9.65
CA GLU A 131 11.57 5.49 9.62
C GLU A 131 12.93 4.82 9.38
N ASP A 132 13.24 3.73 10.07
CA ASP A 132 14.46 2.95 9.89
C ASP A 132 14.59 2.42 8.45
N GLY A 133 13.48 1.95 7.87
CA GLY A 133 13.42 1.52 6.49
C GLY A 133 13.71 2.67 5.52
N LEU A 134 13.07 3.82 5.69
CA LEU A 134 13.30 5.01 4.86
C LEU A 134 14.72 5.57 5.05
N ASN A 135 15.25 5.57 6.26
CA ASN A 135 16.62 5.98 6.54
C ASN A 135 17.65 5.06 5.89
N ALA A 136 17.38 3.75 5.82
CA ALA A 136 18.23 2.81 5.08
C ALA A 136 18.24 3.10 3.56
N VAL A 137 17.08 3.46 3.01
CA VAL A 137 16.97 3.91 1.60
C VAL A 137 17.75 5.21 1.40
N ASN A 138 17.52 6.23 2.23
CA ASN A 138 18.21 7.52 2.16
C ASN A 138 19.75 7.36 2.23
N ARG A 139 20.25 6.53 3.15
CA ARG A 139 21.69 6.25 3.27
C ARG A 139 22.24 5.55 2.03
N SER A 140 21.47 4.65 1.42
CA SER A 140 21.88 3.98 0.19
C SER A 140 21.94 4.97 -0.99
N LEU A 141 20.98 5.87 -1.10
CA LEU A 141 20.98 6.96 -2.09
C LEU A 141 22.15 7.92 -1.86
N ALA A 142 22.37 8.35 -0.62
CA ALA A 142 23.45 9.27 -0.25
C ALA A 142 24.86 8.74 -0.57
N ARG A 143 25.06 7.42 -0.42
CA ARG A 143 26.34 6.75 -0.74
C ARG A 143 26.58 6.53 -2.23
N PHE A 144 25.56 6.68 -3.05
CA PHE A 144 25.68 6.53 -4.50
C PHE A 144 26.06 7.89 -5.13
N PRO A 145 27.28 8.04 -5.71
CA PRO A 145 27.73 9.32 -6.27
C PRO A 145 26.83 9.84 -7.39
N GLY A 146 26.20 8.94 -8.17
CA GLY A 146 25.25 9.28 -9.21
C GLY A 146 24.01 10.01 -8.70
N THR A 147 23.56 9.74 -7.47
CA THR A 147 22.44 10.46 -6.82
C THR A 147 22.78 11.93 -6.64
N ILE A 148 23.97 12.22 -6.13
CA ILE A 148 24.44 13.59 -5.91
C ILE A 148 24.58 14.35 -7.24
N THR A 149 25.07 13.67 -8.29
CA THR A 149 25.18 14.25 -9.63
C THR A 149 23.79 14.66 -10.15
N VAL A 150 22.80 13.76 -10.09
CA VAL A 150 21.42 14.07 -10.53
C VAL A 150 20.82 15.21 -9.70
N LEU A 151 21.02 15.21 -8.38
CA LEU A 151 20.53 16.28 -7.51
C LEU A 151 21.14 17.64 -7.85
N LEU A 152 22.43 17.68 -8.22
CA LEU A 152 23.12 18.90 -8.67
C LEU A 152 22.67 19.35 -10.06
N GLU A 153 22.30 18.41 -10.95
CA GLU A 153 21.69 18.73 -12.26
C GLU A 153 20.32 19.39 -12.07
N GLU A 154 19.47 18.88 -11.18
CA GLU A 154 18.18 19.46 -10.86
C GLU A 154 18.33 20.84 -10.17
N TYR A 155 19.32 20.99 -9.27
CA TYR A 155 19.66 22.29 -8.69
C TYR A 155 20.05 23.31 -9.76
N GLN A 156 20.82 22.90 -10.76
CA GLN A 156 21.18 23.78 -11.88
C GLN A 156 19.95 24.15 -12.72
N ALA A 157 19.04 23.18 -12.97
CA ALA A 157 17.78 23.43 -13.67
C ALA A 157 16.90 24.46 -12.92
N TRP A 158 16.88 24.39 -11.57
CA TRP A 158 16.21 25.42 -10.75
C TRP A 158 16.87 26.80 -10.90
N ARG A 159 18.20 26.86 -10.84
CA ARG A 159 18.93 28.14 -11.05
C ARG A 159 18.69 28.76 -12.42
N ASP A 160 18.49 27.92 -13.43
CA ASP A 160 18.17 28.35 -14.81
C ASP A 160 16.68 28.73 -14.98
N GLY A 161 15.86 28.63 -13.92
CA GLY A 161 14.46 29.01 -13.90
C GLY A 161 13.50 28.00 -14.52
N ASN A 162 13.97 26.76 -14.78
CA ASN A 162 13.17 25.70 -15.41
C ASN A 162 12.34 24.89 -14.40
N GLN A 163 12.56 25.07 -13.09
CA GLN A 163 11.94 24.27 -12.04
C GLN A 163 11.62 25.13 -10.81
N ARG A 164 10.61 24.73 -10.01
CA ARG A 164 10.26 25.43 -8.75
C ARG A 164 11.09 24.89 -7.59
N LEU A 165 11.42 25.75 -6.62
CA LEU A 165 12.20 25.39 -5.43
C LEU A 165 11.56 24.26 -4.61
N ASN A 166 10.24 24.28 -4.46
CA ASN A 166 9.47 23.28 -3.72
C ASN A 166 9.50 21.87 -4.37
N GLU A 167 9.84 21.78 -5.66
CA GLU A 167 10.02 20.51 -6.35
C GLU A 167 11.41 19.91 -6.10
N LEU A 168 12.39 20.75 -5.77
CA LEU A 168 13.77 20.35 -5.48
C LEU A 168 13.95 19.99 -4.00
N VAL A 169 13.46 20.83 -3.08
CA VAL A 169 13.68 20.70 -1.63
C VAL A 169 12.42 21.09 -0.86
N SER A 170 12.00 20.25 0.08
CA SER A 170 10.93 20.57 1.03
C SER A 170 11.43 21.27 2.28
N GLY A 171 12.71 21.18 2.62
CA GLY A 171 13.30 21.79 3.81
C GLY A 171 14.60 21.11 4.27
N PHE A 172 15.03 21.45 5.47
CA PHE A 172 16.21 20.88 6.12
C PHE A 172 15.80 20.20 7.42
N VAL A 173 16.46 19.09 7.73
CA VAL A 173 16.31 18.40 9.02
C VAL A 173 17.23 19.08 10.03
N ASN A 174 16.67 19.85 10.95
CA ASN A 174 17.41 20.42 12.06
C ASN A 174 17.38 19.46 13.26
N PRO A 175 18.52 18.86 13.66
CA PRO A 175 18.55 17.93 14.78
C PRO A 175 18.17 18.57 16.13
N THR A 176 18.32 19.88 16.28
CA THR A 176 17.92 20.65 17.48
C THR A 176 16.41 20.84 17.58
N LEU A 177 15.70 21.06 16.46
CA LEU A 177 14.24 21.18 16.45
C LEU A 177 13.54 19.83 16.71
N LEU A 178 14.19 18.72 16.39
CA LEU A 178 13.66 17.38 16.72
C LEU A 178 13.60 17.10 18.22
N ALA A 179 14.49 17.73 19.00
CA ALA A 179 14.52 17.61 20.46
C ALA A 179 13.53 18.57 21.16
N GLU A 180 13.16 19.67 20.53
CA GLU A 180 12.22 20.67 21.07
C GLU A 180 10.76 20.34 20.76
N MET A 181 10.47 19.49 19.76
CA MET A 181 9.13 19.08 19.38
C MET A 181 8.44 18.12 20.38
N ASP A 182 9.16 17.62 21.37
CA ASP A 182 8.59 16.79 22.48
C ASP A 182 7.64 17.57 23.42
N LEU A 183 7.35 18.85 23.19
CA LEU A 183 6.64 19.73 24.13
C LEU A 183 5.37 20.42 23.56
N ILE A 184 4.83 20.00 22.43
CA ILE A 184 3.66 20.66 21.83
C ILE A 184 2.35 20.04 22.36
N SER A 185 1.42 20.89 22.89
CA SER A 185 0.13 20.49 23.48
C SER A 185 -0.94 20.15 22.42
N GLU A 186 -1.95 19.33 22.82
CA GLU A 186 -3.06 18.86 21.97
C GLU A 186 -3.83 20.00 21.25
N ASP A 187 -4.00 21.16 21.90
CA ASP A 187 -4.77 22.30 21.33
C ASP A 187 -4.10 22.99 20.13
N THR A 188 -2.78 22.95 20.02
CA THR A 188 -2.03 23.51 18.89
C THR A 188 -2.11 22.63 17.64
N MET A 189 -2.57 21.41 17.77
CA MET A 189 -2.64 20.42 16.70
C MET A 189 -3.88 20.52 15.84
N GLU A 190 -5.04 20.76 16.43
CA GLU A 190 -6.25 20.97 15.62
C GLU A 190 -6.05 22.17 14.69
N ALA A 191 -5.31 23.18 15.14
CA ALA A 191 -4.93 24.33 14.32
C ALA A 191 -3.90 23.94 13.22
N ALA A 192 -2.85 23.18 13.56
CA ALA A 192 -1.82 22.76 12.60
C ALA A 192 -2.33 21.76 11.55
N VAL A 193 -3.23 20.84 11.96
CA VAL A 193 -3.90 19.90 11.04
C VAL A 193 -4.90 20.64 10.16
N ALA A 194 -5.56 21.68 10.67
CA ALA A 194 -6.44 22.55 9.89
C ALA A 194 -5.64 23.42 8.89
N GLU A 195 -4.48 23.95 9.28
CA GLU A 195 -3.56 24.68 8.39
C GLU A 195 -2.99 23.79 7.28
N GLU A 196 -2.55 22.56 7.58
CA GLU A 196 -2.12 21.60 6.55
C GLU A 196 -3.29 21.20 5.63
N ALA A 197 -4.52 21.25 6.12
CA ALA A 197 -5.72 20.95 5.35
C ALA A 197 -6.07 22.06 4.36
N GLU A 198 -5.96 23.32 4.77
CA GLU A 198 -6.13 24.48 3.88
C GLU A 198 -5.03 24.54 2.82
N PHE A 199 -3.83 24.01 3.13
CA PHE A 199 -2.70 23.97 2.19
C PHE A 199 -2.79 22.84 1.16
N MET A 200 -3.70 21.87 1.36
CA MET A 200 -3.88 20.70 0.47
C MET A 200 -5.10 20.80 -0.44
N ASP A 201 -5.89 21.84 -0.39
CA ASP A 201 -6.72 22.23 -1.51
C ASP A 201 -5.79 22.71 -2.62
N GLU A 202 -5.42 21.77 -3.52
CA GLU A 202 -4.79 22.17 -4.80
C GLU A 202 -5.74 23.21 -5.42
N PRO A 203 -5.26 24.39 -5.79
CA PRO A 203 -6.10 25.36 -6.49
C PRO A 203 -6.62 24.69 -7.74
N ASP A 204 -7.95 24.60 -7.89
CA ASP A 204 -8.58 24.27 -9.16
C ASP A 204 -7.94 25.15 -10.23
N GLU A 205 -7.51 24.54 -11.35
CA GLU A 205 -6.81 25.19 -12.47
C GLU A 205 -7.60 26.36 -13.10
N ASP A 206 -8.80 26.67 -12.59
CA ASP A 206 -9.70 27.71 -13.09
C ASP A 206 -9.72 29.03 -12.27
N GLU A 207 -8.88 29.21 -11.24
CA GLU A 207 -8.74 30.50 -10.54
C GLU A 207 -7.51 31.31 -11.02
N GLU A 208 -7.58 31.77 -12.27
CA GLU A 208 -6.59 32.68 -12.89
C GLU A 208 -6.79 34.15 -12.48
N ASP A 209 -7.30 34.59 -11.36
CA ASP A 209 -7.36 36.03 -11.08
C ASP A 209 -7.46 36.46 -9.60
N LYS A 210 -6.72 35.85 -8.70
CA LYS A 210 -6.41 36.51 -7.42
C LYS A 210 -4.97 36.28 -7.00
N PRO A 211 -4.14 37.33 -6.79
CA PRO A 211 -2.85 37.12 -6.16
C PRO A 211 -3.09 36.66 -4.71
N ALA A 212 -2.95 35.35 -4.49
CA ALA A 212 -2.89 34.80 -3.15
C ALA A 212 -1.76 35.49 -2.37
N PRO A 213 -1.93 35.79 -1.08
CA PRO A 213 -0.84 36.30 -0.27
C PRO A 213 0.23 35.21 -0.26
N THR A 214 1.36 35.51 -0.89
CA THR A 214 2.55 34.66 -0.91
C THR A 214 3.16 34.64 0.48
N VAL A 215 2.63 33.81 1.38
CA VAL A 215 3.39 33.35 2.53
C VAL A 215 4.36 32.31 1.98
N ASN A 216 5.62 32.72 1.76
CA ASN A 216 6.70 31.82 1.38
C ASN A 216 6.99 30.88 2.55
N THR A 217 6.27 29.76 2.63
CA THR A 217 6.51 28.66 3.58
C THR A 217 7.56 27.68 3.04
N GLY A 218 8.18 27.97 1.91
CA GLY A 218 9.29 27.19 1.36
C GLY A 218 10.61 27.47 2.10
N PRO A 219 11.60 26.56 1.98
CA PRO A 219 12.93 26.82 2.51
C PRO A 219 13.50 28.11 1.91
N ASP A 220 14.24 28.87 2.74
CA ASP A 220 14.85 30.12 2.29
C ASP A 220 15.82 29.85 1.12
N ALA A 221 15.61 30.56 0.02
CA ALA A 221 16.38 30.36 -1.22
C ALA A 221 17.88 30.59 -0.99
N GLU A 222 18.27 31.51 -0.09
CA GLU A 222 19.67 31.77 0.22
C GLU A 222 20.31 30.60 0.96
N GLN A 223 19.59 30.01 1.92
CA GLN A 223 20.06 28.81 2.63
C GLN A 223 20.23 27.61 1.70
N VAL A 224 19.28 27.44 0.76
CA VAL A 224 19.37 26.37 -0.25
C VAL A 224 20.58 26.58 -1.15
N ILE A 225 20.85 27.79 -1.63
CA ILE A 225 22.00 28.09 -2.46
C ILE A 225 23.30 27.76 -1.71
N GLN A 226 23.44 28.25 -0.48
CA GLN A 226 24.64 27.98 0.34
C GLN A 226 24.85 26.48 0.52
N TYR A 227 23.82 25.76 0.87
CA TYR A 227 23.86 24.32 1.09
C TYR A 227 24.30 23.55 -0.17
N PHE A 228 23.72 23.86 -1.33
CA PHE A 228 24.05 23.18 -2.58
C PHE A 228 25.45 23.55 -3.10
N GLU A 229 25.94 24.75 -2.84
CA GLU A 229 27.31 25.14 -3.18
C GLU A 229 28.33 24.40 -2.31
N GLU A 230 28.06 24.21 -1.02
CA GLU A 230 28.88 23.37 -0.14
C GLU A 230 28.86 21.91 -0.61
N LEU A 231 27.67 21.34 -0.89
CA LEU A 231 27.52 19.97 -1.38
C LEU A 231 28.25 19.77 -2.71
N LYS A 232 28.15 20.71 -3.64
CA LYS A 232 28.87 20.71 -4.92
C LYS A 232 30.37 20.71 -4.71
N GLY A 233 30.88 21.57 -3.82
CA GLY A 233 32.30 21.64 -3.49
C GLY A 233 32.83 20.32 -2.91
N MET A 234 32.07 19.69 -2.00
CA MET A 234 32.43 18.39 -1.45
C MET A 234 32.38 17.26 -2.51
N HIS A 235 31.37 17.28 -3.37
CA HIS A 235 31.25 16.30 -4.44
C HIS A 235 32.39 16.42 -5.47
N GLU A 236 32.77 17.62 -5.88
CA GLU A 236 33.92 17.82 -6.78
C GLU A 236 35.24 17.37 -6.15
N GLN A 237 35.43 17.62 -4.85
CA GLN A 237 36.60 17.10 -4.12
C GLN A 237 36.59 15.57 -4.07
N PHE A 238 35.43 14.96 -3.82
CA PHE A 238 35.26 13.51 -3.85
C PHE A 238 35.65 12.93 -5.22
N LEU A 239 35.19 13.53 -6.31
CA LEU A 239 35.50 13.07 -7.67
C LEU A 239 37.03 13.14 -7.93
N LYS A 240 37.69 14.24 -7.53
CA LYS A 240 39.15 14.40 -7.67
C LYS A 240 39.95 13.38 -6.83
N LEU A 241 39.46 13.08 -5.61
CA LEU A 241 40.11 12.07 -4.75
C LEU A 241 39.89 10.66 -5.26
N TYR A 242 38.70 10.37 -5.77
CA TYR A 242 38.39 9.08 -6.39
C TYR A 242 39.27 8.79 -7.60
N ASP A 243 39.47 9.79 -8.48
CA ASP A 243 40.32 9.67 -9.66
C ASP A 243 41.80 9.48 -9.28
N ARG A 244 42.26 10.03 -8.12
CA ARG A 244 43.66 9.94 -7.67
C ARG A 244 43.95 8.72 -6.83
N TYR A 245 43.09 8.35 -5.90
CA TYR A 245 43.34 7.31 -4.89
C TYR A 245 42.51 6.05 -5.09
N GLY A 246 41.55 6.06 -6.02
CA GLY A 246 40.63 4.97 -6.26
C GLY A 246 39.54 4.83 -5.20
N PRO A 247 38.68 3.81 -5.32
CA PRO A 247 37.52 3.60 -4.44
C PRO A 247 37.87 3.30 -2.98
N ASN A 248 39.00 2.65 -2.72
CA ASN A 248 39.39 2.17 -1.38
C ASN A 248 40.30 3.13 -0.61
N GLY A 249 40.49 4.38 -1.08
CA GLY A 249 41.28 5.39 -0.40
C GLY A 249 40.62 5.84 0.92
N LYS A 250 41.36 5.84 2.06
CA LYS A 250 40.85 6.32 3.35
C LYS A 250 40.22 7.70 3.25
N LYS A 251 40.89 8.65 2.60
CA LYS A 251 40.39 10.02 2.38
C LYS A 251 39.15 10.07 1.49
N THR A 252 39.04 9.15 0.53
CA THR A 252 37.88 9.04 -0.36
C THR A 252 36.66 8.58 0.44
N ASN A 253 36.85 7.59 1.34
CA ASN A 253 35.77 7.08 2.20
C ASN A 253 35.33 8.11 3.26
N GLU A 254 36.27 8.81 3.90
CA GLU A 254 35.96 9.89 4.85
C GLU A 254 35.11 10.99 4.20
N LEU A 255 35.49 11.41 2.99
CA LEU A 255 34.71 12.44 2.27
C LEU A 255 33.38 11.91 1.78
N LYS A 256 33.30 10.64 1.40
CA LYS A 256 32.04 9.98 1.03
C LYS A 256 31.06 9.97 2.22
N ASP A 257 31.56 9.68 3.42
CA ASP A 257 30.72 9.70 4.63
C ASP A 257 30.28 11.14 4.97
N GLN A 258 31.12 12.16 4.80
CA GLN A 258 30.75 13.57 4.97
C GLN A 258 29.66 14.02 3.97
N VAL A 259 29.80 13.64 2.70
CA VAL A 259 28.74 13.91 1.68
C VAL A 259 27.44 13.21 2.05
N CYS A 260 27.52 11.96 2.57
CA CYS A 260 26.36 11.22 3.03
C CYS A 260 25.67 11.94 4.21
N GLU A 261 26.43 12.41 5.20
CA GLU A 261 25.88 13.16 6.34
C GLU A 261 25.21 14.48 5.90
N GLN A 262 25.83 15.19 4.96
CA GLN A 262 25.22 16.39 4.38
C GLN A 262 23.92 16.04 3.67
N PHE A 263 23.91 15.03 2.80
CA PHE A 263 22.69 14.61 2.09
C PHE A 263 21.55 14.23 3.07
N MET A 264 21.86 13.55 4.19
CA MET A 264 20.86 13.16 5.19
C MET A 264 20.19 14.34 5.91
N ARG A 265 20.76 15.55 5.85
CA ARG A 265 20.12 16.77 6.39
C ARG A 265 19.06 17.35 5.45
N LEU A 266 19.00 16.88 4.21
CA LEU A 266 18.07 17.37 3.20
C LEU A 266 16.74 16.63 3.30
N LYS A 267 15.63 17.36 3.41
CA LYS A 267 14.28 16.81 3.28
C LYS A 267 13.84 16.95 1.83
N LEU A 268 13.86 15.83 1.11
CA LEU A 268 13.47 15.80 -0.30
C LEU A 268 11.94 15.68 -0.44
N PRO A 269 11.34 16.34 -1.44
CA PRO A 269 9.95 16.11 -1.78
C PRO A 269 9.76 14.69 -2.35
N PRO A 270 8.58 14.07 -2.19
CA PRO A 270 8.34 12.69 -2.61
C PRO A 270 8.69 12.42 -4.08
N ARG A 271 8.35 13.34 -4.98
CA ARG A 271 8.66 13.22 -6.42
C ARG A 271 10.17 13.13 -6.69
N MET A 272 10.96 13.99 -6.04
CA MET A 272 12.42 13.97 -6.18
C MET A 272 13.01 12.70 -5.59
N PHE A 273 12.51 12.26 -4.44
CA PHE A 273 12.94 11.03 -3.79
C PHE A 273 12.69 9.80 -4.69
N GLU A 274 11.50 9.68 -5.27
CA GLU A 274 11.15 8.63 -6.23
C GLU A 274 12.03 8.70 -7.48
N HIS A 275 12.26 9.90 -8.03
CA HIS A 275 13.14 10.09 -9.19
C HIS A 275 14.57 9.56 -8.93
N LEU A 276 15.14 9.86 -7.77
CA LEU A 276 16.47 9.37 -7.40
C LEU A 276 16.50 7.83 -7.24
N ILE A 277 15.47 7.25 -6.63
CA ILE A 277 15.31 5.79 -6.51
C ILE A 277 15.23 5.15 -7.89
N ASP A 278 14.42 5.67 -8.79
CA ASP A 278 14.22 5.11 -10.12
C ASP A 278 15.49 5.20 -10.96
N ARG A 279 16.24 6.30 -10.86
CA ARG A 279 17.56 6.42 -11.51
C ARG A 279 18.53 5.33 -11.05
N LEU A 280 18.60 5.09 -9.74
CA LEU A 280 19.44 4.01 -9.19
C LEU A 280 18.95 2.63 -9.64
N ARG A 281 17.63 2.39 -9.65
CA ARG A 281 17.03 1.15 -10.14
C ARG A 281 17.33 0.87 -11.61
N ILE A 282 17.22 1.89 -12.47
CA ILE A 282 17.52 1.77 -13.90
C ILE A 282 18.97 1.31 -14.07
N GLN A 283 19.92 1.93 -13.37
CA GLN A 283 21.33 1.54 -13.45
C GLN A 283 21.57 0.12 -12.89
N ALA A 284 20.89 -0.23 -11.81
CA ALA A 284 20.95 -1.57 -11.24
C ALA A 284 20.41 -2.65 -12.19
N ASN A 285 19.32 -2.36 -12.89
CA ASN A 285 18.74 -3.29 -13.86
C ASN A 285 19.66 -3.47 -15.06
N ILE A 286 20.27 -2.40 -15.58
CA ILE A 286 21.26 -2.49 -16.67
C ILE A 286 22.43 -3.39 -16.25
N SER A 287 22.95 -3.22 -15.03
CA SER A 287 24.02 -4.07 -14.52
C SER A 287 23.60 -5.53 -14.40
N ARG A 288 22.41 -5.80 -13.84
CA ARG A 288 21.84 -7.16 -13.72
C ARG A 288 21.60 -7.83 -15.05
N ASP A 289 21.16 -7.09 -16.06
CA ASP A 289 20.91 -7.64 -17.41
C ASP A 289 22.22 -8.04 -18.09
N ILE A 290 23.29 -7.26 -17.91
CA ILE A 290 24.62 -7.63 -18.38
C ILE A 290 25.11 -8.90 -17.67
N GLU A 291 24.99 -8.98 -16.35
CA GLU A 291 25.39 -10.16 -15.56
C GLU A 291 24.58 -11.41 -15.94
N ARG A 292 23.27 -11.24 -16.17
CA ARG A 292 22.40 -12.32 -16.64
C ARG A 292 22.87 -12.82 -18.00
N SER A 293 23.23 -11.93 -18.91
CA SER A 293 23.78 -12.29 -20.23
C SER A 293 25.10 -13.03 -20.10
N VAL A 294 26.01 -12.58 -19.21
CA VAL A 294 27.26 -13.30 -18.93
C VAL A 294 26.98 -14.69 -18.36
N MET A 295 26.07 -14.80 -17.39
CA MET A 295 25.69 -16.09 -16.82
C MET A 295 25.09 -17.02 -17.88
N GLN A 296 24.24 -16.52 -18.75
CA GLN A 296 23.61 -17.29 -19.81
C GLN A 296 24.66 -17.84 -20.78
N ILE A 297 25.64 -17.04 -21.20
CA ILE A 297 26.71 -17.50 -22.07
C ILE A 297 27.54 -18.56 -21.36
N CYS A 298 27.97 -18.34 -20.11
CA CYS A 298 28.83 -19.25 -19.39
C CYS A 298 28.14 -20.57 -19.01
N VAL A 299 26.86 -20.53 -18.57
CA VAL A 299 26.16 -21.72 -18.08
C VAL A 299 25.46 -22.47 -19.20
N GLU A 300 24.69 -21.76 -20.05
CA GLU A 300 23.88 -22.41 -21.08
C GLU A 300 24.65 -22.74 -22.35
N ARG A 301 25.52 -21.81 -22.83
CA ARG A 301 26.25 -22.02 -24.09
C ARG A 301 27.57 -22.76 -23.87
N ALA A 302 28.36 -22.38 -22.86
CA ALA A 302 29.62 -23.01 -22.57
C ALA A 302 29.53 -24.25 -21.67
N GLY A 303 28.35 -24.51 -21.04
CA GLY A 303 28.12 -25.68 -20.18
C GLY A 303 28.85 -25.63 -18.83
N MET A 304 29.21 -24.47 -18.33
CA MET A 304 29.86 -24.30 -17.01
C MET A 304 28.82 -24.54 -15.90
N PRO A 305 29.15 -25.34 -14.85
CA PRO A 305 28.28 -25.50 -13.70
C PRO A 305 27.99 -24.14 -13.00
N ARG A 306 26.72 -23.86 -12.71
CA ARG A 306 26.30 -22.58 -12.07
C ARG A 306 27.08 -22.29 -10.76
N LYS A 307 27.38 -23.32 -9.97
CA LYS A 307 28.18 -23.17 -8.72
C LYS A 307 29.60 -22.66 -8.98
N ASP A 308 30.22 -23.15 -10.04
CA ASP A 308 31.59 -22.75 -10.41
C ASP A 308 31.61 -21.36 -11.03
N PHE A 309 30.56 -21.02 -11.80
CA PHE A 309 30.36 -19.66 -12.29
C PHE A 309 30.28 -18.66 -11.14
N ILE A 310 29.37 -18.87 -10.18
CA ILE A 310 29.17 -17.95 -9.04
C ILE A 310 30.47 -17.77 -8.27
N LYS A 311 31.22 -18.86 -7.98
CA LYS A 311 32.48 -18.78 -7.26
C LYS A 311 33.57 -18.02 -7.99
N SER A 312 33.58 -18.07 -9.32
CA SER A 312 34.60 -17.41 -10.13
C SER A 312 34.23 -15.98 -10.52
N TRP A 313 32.93 -15.64 -10.54
CA TRP A 313 32.41 -14.35 -10.97
C TRP A 313 32.41 -13.30 -9.86
N VAL A 314 32.03 -13.70 -8.64
CA VAL A 314 32.02 -12.80 -7.47
C VAL A 314 33.43 -12.25 -7.27
N ASP A 315 33.56 -10.95 -7.09
CA ASP A 315 34.77 -10.15 -6.95
C ASP A 315 35.65 -10.03 -8.23
N ASN A 316 35.31 -10.71 -9.33
CA ASN A 316 36.07 -10.65 -10.60
C ASN A 316 35.23 -10.09 -11.76
N GLU A 317 34.15 -9.39 -11.47
CA GLU A 317 33.15 -8.93 -12.46
C GLU A 317 33.73 -7.94 -13.47
N THR A 318 34.72 -7.13 -13.03
CA THR A 318 35.38 -6.11 -13.83
C THR A 318 36.86 -6.48 -14.16
N ASP A 319 37.34 -7.65 -13.76
CA ASP A 319 38.70 -8.09 -14.04
C ASP A 319 38.85 -8.50 -15.53
N PRO A 320 39.66 -7.79 -16.33
CA PRO A 320 39.86 -8.09 -17.75
C PRO A 320 40.51 -9.43 -18.03
N ASP A 321 41.21 -10.00 -17.04
CA ASP A 321 41.93 -11.28 -17.19
C ASP A 321 41.09 -12.49 -16.74
N TRP A 322 39.91 -12.27 -16.15
CA TRP A 322 38.99 -13.32 -15.70
C TRP A 322 38.62 -14.29 -16.83
N VAL A 323 38.19 -13.77 -17.99
CA VAL A 323 37.77 -14.57 -19.15
C VAL A 323 38.94 -15.38 -19.67
N LYS A 324 40.14 -14.78 -19.77
CA LYS A 324 41.37 -15.45 -20.18
C LYS A 324 41.80 -16.52 -19.19
N GLY A 325 41.62 -16.25 -17.89
CA GLY A 325 41.89 -17.21 -16.80
C GLY A 325 41.04 -18.46 -16.88
N LEU A 326 39.71 -18.28 -17.23
CA LEU A 326 38.79 -19.40 -17.41
C LEU A 326 39.10 -20.22 -18.65
N SER A 327 39.43 -19.61 -19.78
CA SER A 327 39.76 -20.32 -21.02
C SER A 327 41.05 -21.14 -20.93
N ARG A 328 41.99 -20.78 -20.04
CA ARG A 328 43.24 -21.50 -19.79
C ARG A 328 43.09 -22.72 -18.87
N LYS A 329 41.99 -22.82 -18.11
CA LYS A 329 41.75 -23.98 -17.24
C LYS A 329 41.44 -25.23 -18.09
N ARG A 330 42.03 -26.38 -17.73
CA ARG A 330 41.77 -27.67 -18.43
C ARG A 330 40.46 -28.31 -17.93
N THR A 331 39.34 -27.67 -18.20
CA THR A 331 38.01 -28.17 -17.83
C THR A 331 37.21 -28.51 -19.09
N LYS A 332 36.18 -29.35 -18.97
CA LYS A 332 35.34 -29.81 -20.11
C LYS A 332 34.67 -28.65 -20.85
N TRP A 333 34.40 -27.53 -20.15
CA TRP A 333 33.74 -26.36 -20.68
C TRP A 333 34.67 -25.25 -21.18
N SER A 334 36.00 -25.36 -20.95
CA SER A 334 36.94 -24.30 -21.36
C SER A 334 37.14 -24.19 -22.87
N SER A 335 36.94 -25.29 -23.62
CA SER A 335 36.95 -25.26 -25.08
C SER A 335 35.77 -24.47 -25.64
N ALA A 336 34.55 -24.73 -25.15
CA ALA A 336 33.36 -23.98 -25.56
C ALA A 336 33.42 -22.51 -25.10
N MET A 337 34.02 -22.25 -23.93
CA MET A 337 34.25 -20.89 -23.43
C MET A 337 35.16 -20.06 -24.36
N SER A 338 36.13 -20.70 -25.02
CA SER A 338 37.06 -20.00 -25.93
C SER A 338 36.35 -19.41 -27.18
N GLU A 339 35.21 -19.96 -27.58
CA GLU A 339 34.42 -19.45 -28.70
C GLU A 339 33.66 -18.16 -28.33
N HIS A 340 33.38 -17.94 -27.04
CA HIS A 340 32.58 -16.81 -26.55
C HIS A 340 33.44 -15.71 -25.87
N VAL A 341 34.76 -15.78 -25.93
CA VAL A 341 35.68 -14.85 -25.26
C VAL A 341 35.42 -13.39 -25.67
N ASP A 342 35.22 -13.14 -26.95
CA ASP A 342 35.03 -11.77 -27.43
C ASP A 342 33.68 -11.15 -26.96
N GLU A 343 32.61 -11.96 -26.91
CA GLU A 343 31.29 -11.55 -26.42
C GLU A 343 31.37 -11.26 -24.91
N LEU A 344 32.01 -12.14 -24.14
CA LEU A 344 32.21 -11.93 -22.69
C LEU A 344 33.05 -10.69 -22.39
N ASN A 345 34.16 -10.50 -23.11
CA ASN A 345 35.00 -9.30 -22.96
C ASN A 345 34.22 -8.03 -23.30
N ARG A 346 33.32 -8.06 -24.29
CA ARG A 346 32.46 -6.93 -24.62
C ARG A 346 31.49 -6.61 -23.47
N LEU A 347 30.89 -7.61 -22.85
CA LEU A 347 29.99 -7.43 -21.69
C LEU A 347 30.76 -6.91 -20.47
N GLN A 348 31.95 -7.46 -20.19
CA GLN A 348 32.79 -6.95 -19.10
C GLN A 348 33.23 -5.50 -19.31
N ARG A 349 33.58 -5.10 -20.53
CA ARG A 349 33.87 -3.69 -20.83
C ARG A 349 32.69 -2.77 -20.58
N ARG A 350 31.46 -3.25 -20.82
CA ARG A 350 30.26 -2.50 -20.47
C ARG A 350 30.12 -2.33 -18.95
N LEU A 351 30.38 -3.37 -18.15
CA LEU A 351 30.40 -3.26 -16.69
C LEU A 351 31.48 -2.29 -16.21
N GLN A 352 32.70 -2.39 -16.75
CA GLN A 352 33.77 -1.45 -16.46
C GLN A 352 33.41 0.00 -16.82
N GLN A 353 32.68 0.20 -17.91
CA GLN A 353 32.19 1.53 -18.29
C GLN A 353 31.20 2.07 -17.28
N ILE A 354 30.27 1.23 -16.79
CA ILE A 354 29.30 1.60 -15.74
C ILE A 354 30.06 1.98 -14.47
N GLU A 355 31.03 1.17 -14.02
CA GLU A 355 31.86 1.45 -12.85
C GLU A 355 32.59 2.79 -12.96
N LYS A 356 33.20 3.07 -14.11
CA LYS A 356 33.86 4.37 -14.38
C LYS A 356 32.91 5.54 -14.42
N THR A 357 31.73 5.36 -15.03
CA THR A 357 30.74 6.43 -15.14
C THR A 357 30.11 6.77 -13.80
N GLN A 358 29.77 5.73 -13.02
CA GLN A 358 29.12 5.89 -11.72
C GLN A 358 30.11 6.13 -10.57
N ARG A 359 31.42 5.94 -10.83
CA ARG A 359 32.51 6.10 -9.84
C ARG A 359 32.28 5.32 -8.55
N ILE A 360 31.82 4.11 -8.71
CA ILE A 360 31.58 3.17 -7.62
C ILE A 360 31.92 1.75 -8.10
N PRO A 361 32.61 0.91 -7.29
CA PRO A 361 32.82 -0.51 -7.60
C PRO A 361 31.50 -1.26 -7.77
N ILE A 362 31.42 -2.18 -8.73
CA ILE A 362 30.20 -2.95 -9.00
C ILE A 362 29.75 -3.75 -7.76
N ALA A 363 30.67 -4.30 -6.98
CA ALA A 363 30.35 -5.00 -5.75
C ALA A 363 29.64 -4.08 -4.74
N GLU A 364 30.20 -2.90 -4.46
CA GLU A 364 29.60 -1.90 -3.57
C GLU A 364 28.24 -1.40 -4.11
N PHE A 365 28.14 -1.18 -5.42
CA PHE A 365 26.89 -0.79 -6.08
C PHE A 365 25.77 -1.82 -5.87
N LYS A 366 26.07 -3.12 -5.96
CA LYS A 366 25.15 -4.21 -5.68
C LYS A 366 24.69 -4.20 -4.22
N ASP A 367 25.62 -4.01 -3.30
CA ASP A 367 25.31 -3.95 -1.87
C ASP A 367 24.42 -2.75 -1.54
N LEU A 368 24.67 -1.58 -2.13
CA LEU A 368 23.81 -0.41 -1.98
C LEU A 368 22.40 -0.66 -2.52
N THR A 369 22.30 -1.25 -3.70
CA THR A 369 21.00 -1.59 -4.31
C THR A 369 20.23 -2.62 -3.47
N ARG A 370 20.93 -3.61 -2.92
CA ARG A 370 20.36 -4.61 -2.04
C ARG A 370 19.85 -3.98 -0.74
N ASN A 371 20.66 -3.14 -0.11
CA ASN A 371 20.30 -2.45 1.14
C ASN A 371 19.11 -1.51 0.93
N MET A 372 19.07 -0.79 -0.20
CA MET A 372 17.91 0.03 -0.60
C MET A 372 16.65 -0.84 -0.72
N SER A 373 16.71 -1.94 -1.46
CA SER A 373 15.55 -2.83 -1.65
C SER A 373 15.07 -3.45 -0.33
N ILE A 374 15.98 -3.81 0.57
CA ILE A 374 15.64 -4.32 1.92
C ILE A 374 14.98 -3.22 2.75
N GLY A 375 15.52 -2.01 2.73
CA GLY A 375 14.95 -0.84 3.43
C GLY A 375 13.54 -0.53 2.95
N GLU A 376 13.33 -0.50 1.64
CA GLU A 376 12.02 -0.31 1.01
C GLU A 376 11.01 -1.39 1.38
N ALA A 377 11.42 -2.67 1.30
CA ALA A 377 10.57 -3.78 1.67
C ALA A 377 10.19 -3.74 3.16
N ARG A 378 11.12 -3.34 4.04
CA ARG A 378 10.88 -3.15 5.48
C ARG A 378 9.89 -2.02 5.72
N ALA A 379 10.09 -0.86 5.12
CA ALA A 379 9.17 0.28 5.23
C ALA A 379 7.77 -0.07 4.70
N ARG A 380 7.68 -0.72 3.54
CA ARG A 380 6.41 -1.14 2.92
C ARG A 380 5.65 -2.14 3.79
N ARG A 381 6.36 -3.13 4.37
CA ARG A 381 5.75 -4.11 5.28
C ARG A 381 5.20 -3.44 6.54
N ALA A 382 5.98 -2.55 7.14
CA ALA A 382 5.58 -1.83 8.33
C ALA A 382 4.39 -0.88 8.05
N LYS A 383 4.38 -0.17 6.90
CA LYS A 383 3.21 0.63 6.47
C LYS A 383 1.97 -0.24 6.30
N LYS A 384 2.10 -1.41 5.67
CA LYS A 384 1.00 -2.35 5.48
C LYS A 384 0.43 -2.81 6.82
N GLU A 385 1.28 -3.20 7.76
CA GLU A 385 0.90 -3.62 9.11
C GLU A 385 0.14 -2.50 9.86
N MET A 386 0.59 -1.26 9.74
CA MET A 386 -0.08 -0.11 10.35
C MET A 386 -1.46 0.16 9.73
N VAL A 387 -1.59 0.02 8.41
CA VAL A 387 -2.88 0.16 7.71
C VAL A 387 -3.83 -0.95 8.13
N GLU A 388 -3.41 -2.21 8.08
CA GLU A 388 -4.24 -3.38 8.39
C GLU A 388 -4.82 -3.30 9.80
N ALA A 389 -4.01 -2.93 10.78
CA ALA A 389 -4.45 -2.79 12.17
C ALA A 389 -5.49 -1.66 12.39
N ASN A 390 -5.52 -0.65 11.50
CA ASN A 390 -6.42 0.51 11.60
C ASN A 390 -7.61 0.48 10.64
N LEU A 391 -7.83 -0.61 9.90
CA LEU A 391 -8.99 -0.74 9.00
C LEU A 391 -10.33 -0.62 9.74
N ARG A 392 -10.40 -1.10 11.00
CA ARG A 392 -11.60 -0.97 11.85
C ARG A 392 -11.98 0.49 12.12
N LEU A 393 -10.98 1.37 12.25
CA LEU A 393 -11.21 2.81 12.39
C LEU A 393 -11.92 3.38 11.17
N VAL A 394 -11.48 3.00 9.95
CA VAL A 394 -12.11 3.44 8.70
C VAL A 394 -13.59 3.06 8.67
N ILE A 395 -13.93 1.81 9.00
CA ILE A 395 -15.32 1.33 9.01
C ILE A 395 -16.18 2.11 9.99
N SER A 396 -15.66 2.39 11.20
CA SER A 396 -16.38 3.15 12.23
C SER A 396 -16.72 4.56 11.77
N ILE A 397 -15.84 5.17 10.95
CA ILE A 397 -16.05 6.49 10.38
C ILE A 397 -16.99 6.40 9.16
N ALA A 398 -16.74 5.49 8.21
CA ALA A 398 -17.51 5.32 6.99
C ALA A 398 -19.01 5.04 7.29
N LYS A 399 -19.31 4.30 8.37
CA LYS A 399 -20.68 4.05 8.83
C LYS A 399 -21.50 5.32 9.06
N LYS A 400 -20.86 6.44 9.43
CA LYS A 400 -21.53 7.74 9.64
C LYS A 400 -21.91 8.44 8.34
N TYR A 401 -21.38 7.99 7.21
CA TYR A 401 -21.57 8.59 5.88
C TYR A 401 -22.43 7.72 4.94
N THR A 402 -22.99 6.62 5.43
CA THR A 402 -23.93 5.79 4.67
C THR A 402 -25.16 6.59 4.22
N ASN A 403 -25.78 6.17 3.13
CA ASN A 403 -26.97 6.81 2.54
C ASN A 403 -26.74 8.25 2.03
N ARG A 404 -25.52 8.56 1.57
CA ARG A 404 -25.17 9.87 1.00
C ARG A 404 -24.77 9.79 -0.48
N GLY A 405 -25.27 8.81 -1.22
CA GLY A 405 -25.06 8.66 -2.66
C GLY A 405 -23.96 7.69 -3.07
N LEU A 406 -23.12 7.20 -2.15
CA LEU A 406 -22.14 6.15 -2.41
C LEU A 406 -22.47 4.87 -1.66
N GLN A 407 -22.10 3.73 -2.24
CA GLN A 407 -22.18 2.42 -1.62
C GLN A 407 -21.24 2.33 -0.42
N PHE A 408 -21.59 1.53 0.58
CA PHE A 408 -20.80 1.40 1.81
C PHE A 408 -19.36 0.92 1.57
N LEU A 409 -19.18 -0.02 0.64
CA LEU A 409 -17.84 -0.50 0.27
C LEU A 409 -16.98 0.59 -0.39
N ASP A 410 -17.59 1.45 -1.22
CA ASP A 410 -16.88 2.55 -1.85
C ASP A 410 -16.41 3.57 -0.82
N LEU A 411 -17.28 3.88 0.17
CA LEU A 411 -16.91 4.75 1.30
C LEU A 411 -15.74 4.18 2.11
N ILE A 412 -15.71 2.84 2.31
CA ILE A 412 -14.60 2.18 2.99
C ILE A 412 -13.32 2.30 2.15
N GLN A 413 -13.38 2.07 0.84
CA GLN A 413 -12.19 2.13 -0.02
C GLN A 413 -11.61 3.54 -0.09
N GLU A 414 -12.45 4.56 -0.23
CA GLU A 414 -12.00 5.96 -0.16
C GLU A 414 -11.43 6.31 1.22
N GLY A 415 -12.05 5.81 2.28
CA GLY A 415 -11.51 5.92 3.63
C GLY A 415 -10.16 5.22 3.80
N ASN A 416 -9.94 4.07 3.17
CA ASN A 416 -8.65 3.36 3.17
C ASN A 416 -7.57 4.17 2.44
N ILE A 417 -7.92 4.85 1.34
CA ILE A 417 -7.00 5.77 0.65
C ILE A 417 -6.60 6.92 1.58
N GLY A 418 -7.56 7.48 2.32
CA GLY A 418 -7.29 8.47 3.36
C GLY A 418 -6.39 7.94 4.47
N LEU A 419 -6.64 6.72 4.96
CA LEU A 419 -5.80 6.05 5.97
C LEU A 419 -4.37 5.84 5.46
N MET A 420 -4.17 5.39 4.23
CA MET A 420 -2.82 5.23 3.64
C MET A 420 -2.06 6.55 3.60
N LYS A 421 -2.72 7.65 3.20
CA LYS A 421 -2.11 8.99 3.25
C LYS A 421 -1.75 9.41 4.68
N ALA A 422 -2.59 9.08 5.66
CA ALA A 422 -2.29 9.35 7.07
C ALA A 422 -1.05 8.58 7.56
N VAL A 423 -0.91 7.29 7.19
CA VAL A 423 0.28 6.49 7.54
C VAL A 423 1.56 7.06 6.94
N ASP A 424 1.49 7.56 5.69
CA ASP A 424 2.66 8.16 5.01
C ASP A 424 3.15 9.45 5.66
N LYS A 425 2.25 10.21 6.29
CA LYS A 425 2.54 11.51 6.89
C LYS A 425 2.61 11.49 8.43
N PHE A 426 2.40 10.32 9.05
CA PHE A 426 2.38 10.21 10.49
C PHE A 426 3.75 10.45 11.14
N GLU A 427 3.83 11.44 12.02
CA GLU A 427 5.01 11.78 12.81
C GLU A 427 4.80 11.41 14.29
N TYR A 428 5.29 10.24 14.69
CA TYR A 428 5.12 9.73 16.08
C TYR A 428 5.77 10.61 17.14
N ARG A 429 6.77 11.44 16.78
CA ARG A 429 7.48 12.34 17.71
C ARG A 429 6.58 13.44 18.25
N ARG A 430 5.47 13.73 17.60
CA ARG A 430 4.48 14.72 18.09
C ARG A 430 3.65 14.20 19.28
N GLY A 431 3.79 12.92 19.68
CA GLY A 431 3.19 12.35 20.90
C GLY A 431 1.71 11.94 20.79
N TYR A 432 1.05 12.14 19.64
CA TYR A 432 -0.38 11.84 19.45
C TYR A 432 -0.62 10.38 19.13
N LYS A 433 -1.83 9.91 19.48
CA LYS A 433 -2.33 8.64 18.97
C LYS A 433 -2.56 8.74 17.47
N PHE A 434 -2.14 7.73 16.76
CA PHE A 434 -2.35 7.65 15.30
C PHE A 434 -3.83 7.83 14.92
N SER A 435 -4.76 7.28 15.71
CA SER A 435 -6.19 7.37 15.47
C SER A 435 -6.72 8.81 15.38
N THR A 436 -6.20 9.74 16.18
CA THR A 436 -6.60 11.14 16.15
C THR A 436 -6.23 11.79 14.83
N TYR A 437 -4.99 11.59 14.38
CA TYR A 437 -4.50 12.11 13.11
C TYR A 437 -5.19 11.46 11.90
N ALA A 438 -5.31 10.13 11.91
CA ALA A 438 -5.92 9.38 10.82
C ALA A 438 -7.41 9.69 10.61
N THR A 439 -8.15 10.00 11.69
CA THR A 439 -9.57 10.33 11.62
C THR A 439 -9.82 11.52 10.69
N TRP A 440 -8.95 12.52 10.72
CA TRP A 440 -9.07 13.69 9.85
C TRP A 440 -8.90 13.31 8.37
N TRP A 441 -7.83 12.59 8.03
CA TRP A 441 -7.54 12.16 6.64
C TRP A 441 -8.62 11.24 6.08
N ILE A 442 -9.11 10.30 6.90
CA ILE A 442 -10.20 9.40 6.52
C ILE A 442 -11.47 10.19 6.22
N ARG A 443 -11.82 11.13 7.11
CA ARG A 443 -13.00 11.99 6.94
C ARG A 443 -12.90 12.84 5.68
N GLN A 444 -11.75 13.46 5.46
CA GLN A 444 -11.49 14.29 4.29
C GLN A 444 -11.64 13.49 2.99
N ALA A 445 -11.01 12.29 2.92
CA ALA A 445 -11.10 11.42 1.75
C ALA A 445 -12.55 11.02 1.45
N ILE A 446 -13.29 10.57 2.46
CA ILE A 446 -14.70 10.17 2.32
C ILE A 446 -15.57 11.37 1.88
N THR A 447 -15.39 12.53 2.51
CA THR A 447 -16.21 13.72 2.19
C THR A 447 -15.92 14.22 0.77
N ARG A 448 -14.66 14.22 0.35
CA ARG A 448 -14.25 14.60 -1.02
C ARG A 448 -14.80 13.61 -2.04
N SER A 449 -14.72 12.31 -1.79
CA SER A 449 -15.26 11.30 -2.69
C SER A 449 -16.78 11.39 -2.82
N ILE A 450 -17.52 11.66 -1.73
CA ILE A 450 -18.96 11.93 -1.79
C ILE A 450 -19.23 13.17 -2.65
N ALA A 451 -18.44 14.23 -2.50
CA ALA A 451 -18.62 15.44 -3.31
C ALA A 451 -18.39 15.17 -4.80
N ASP A 452 -17.38 14.38 -5.15
CA ASP A 452 -17.00 14.14 -6.53
C ASP A 452 -17.87 13.09 -7.25
N GLN A 453 -18.38 12.08 -6.52
CA GLN A 453 -18.95 10.88 -7.13
C GLN A 453 -20.43 10.59 -6.73
N ALA A 454 -20.96 11.21 -5.67
CA ALA A 454 -22.31 10.88 -5.18
C ALA A 454 -23.43 11.32 -6.14
N ARG A 455 -23.17 12.25 -7.05
CA ARG A 455 -24.18 12.77 -7.97
C ARG A 455 -23.92 12.33 -9.40
N THR A 456 -24.97 11.97 -10.12
CA THR A 456 -24.90 11.63 -11.56
C THR A 456 -24.33 12.78 -12.40
N ILE A 457 -24.68 14.02 -12.07
CA ILE A 457 -24.08 15.22 -12.65
C ILE A 457 -23.13 15.80 -11.59
N ARG A 458 -21.84 15.72 -11.85
CA ARG A 458 -20.80 16.21 -10.93
C ARG A 458 -20.96 17.70 -10.67
N ILE A 459 -20.91 18.08 -9.41
CA ILE A 459 -20.90 19.49 -8.98
C ILE A 459 -19.53 19.78 -8.39
N PRO A 460 -18.92 20.94 -8.70
CA PRO A 460 -17.63 21.34 -8.10
C PRO A 460 -17.70 21.35 -6.56
N VAL A 461 -16.58 20.99 -5.92
CA VAL A 461 -16.50 20.83 -4.44
C VAL A 461 -16.91 22.11 -3.71
N HIS A 462 -16.42 23.28 -4.13
CA HIS A 462 -16.78 24.58 -3.53
C HIS A 462 -18.29 24.90 -3.58
N MET A 463 -19.00 24.40 -4.62
CA MET A 463 -20.45 24.56 -4.70
C MET A 463 -21.17 23.65 -3.70
N ILE A 464 -20.66 22.43 -3.47
CA ILE A 464 -21.20 21.51 -2.46
C ILE A 464 -20.97 22.06 -1.05
N GLU A 465 -19.81 22.67 -0.79
CA GLU A 465 -19.53 23.37 0.46
C GLU A 465 -20.51 24.54 0.69
N THR A 466 -20.74 25.32 -0.36
CA THR A 466 -21.74 26.42 -0.32
C THR A 466 -23.14 25.88 -0.04
N ILE A 467 -23.56 24.76 -0.68
CA ILE A 467 -24.85 24.10 -0.42
C ILE A 467 -24.92 23.61 1.04
N ASN A 468 -23.86 22.98 1.55
CA ASN A 468 -23.80 22.47 2.93
C ASN A 468 -23.87 23.62 3.94
N LYS A 469 -23.16 24.73 3.69
CA LYS A 469 -23.24 25.96 4.50
C LYS A 469 -24.67 26.53 4.49
N LEU A 470 -25.28 26.62 3.31
CA LEU A 470 -26.65 27.10 3.14
C LEU A 470 -27.66 26.22 3.89
N ASN A 471 -27.56 24.90 3.77
CA ASN A 471 -28.42 23.94 4.48
C ASN A 471 -28.25 24.05 6.01
N ARG A 472 -27.02 24.26 6.50
CA ARG A 472 -26.75 24.47 7.93
C ARG A 472 -27.40 25.77 8.44
N VAL A 473 -27.18 26.87 7.71
CA VAL A 473 -27.77 28.18 8.06
C VAL A 473 -29.28 28.12 7.99
N SER A 474 -29.87 27.49 6.96
CA SER A 474 -31.32 27.31 6.83
C SER A 474 -31.92 26.56 8.01
N ARG A 475 -31.29 25.45 8.44
CA ARG A 475 -31.73 24.69 9.63
C ARG A 475 -31.63 25.50 10.92
N GLN A 476 -30.59 26.30 11.07
CA GLN A 476 -30.41 27.15 12.24
C GLN A 476 -31.53 28.24 12.27
N MET A 477 -31.79 28.88 11.13
CA MET A 477 -32.84 29.89 11.03
C MET A 477 -34.26 29.29 11.24
N LEU A 478 -34.48 28.05 10.78
CA LEU A 478 -35.73 27.32 11.04
C LEU A 478 -35.93 27.11 12.55
N GLN A 479 -34.86 26.79 13.31
CA GLN A 479 -34.95 26.67 14.76
C GLN A 479 -35.19 28.01 15.47
N GLU A 480 -34.56 29.10 14.97
CA GLU A 480 -34.73 30.45 15.55
C GLU A 480 -36.10 31.06 15.26
N MET A 481 -36.64 30.87 14.05
CA MET A 481 -37.87 31.53 13.57
C MET A 481 -39.10 30.63 13.57
N GLY A 482 -38.94 29.32 13.69
CA GLY A 482 -40.07 28.36 13.62
C GLY A 482 -40.69 28.19 12.21
N ARG A 483 -40.11 28.80 11.17
CA ARG A 483 -40.51 28.70 9.76
C ARG A 483 -39.31 28.62 8.83
N GLU A 484 -39.53 28.11 7.64
CA GLU A 484 -38.48 28.10 6.62
C GLU A 484 -38.05 29.54 6.25
N PRO A 485 -36.73 29.82 6.18
CA PRO A 485 -36.21 31.13 5.82
C PRO A 485 -36.42 31.41 4.32
N THR A 486 -36.70 32.68 4.00
CA THR A 486 -36.77 33.14 2.60
C THR A 486 -35.37 33.27 1.99
N PRO A 487 -35.26 33.21 0.65
CA PRO A 487 -33.95 33.40 0.00
C PRO A 487 -33.30 34.76 0.33
N GLU A 488 -34.09 35.78 0.59
CA GLU A 488 -33.61 37.12 0.98
C GLU A 488 -32.99 37.11 2.38
N GLU A 489 -33.62 36.43 3.34
CA GLU A 489 -33.12 36.26 4.70
C GLU A 489 -31.86 35.43 4.72
N LEU A 490 -31.81 34.36 3.89
CA LEU A 490 -30.61 33.54 3.71
C LEU A 490 -29.45 34.35 3.09
N ALA A 491 -29.72 35.21 2.11
CA ALA A 491 -28.74 36.08 1.47
C ALA A 491 -28.04 36.99 2.48
N ILE A 492 -28.80 37.59 3.40
CA ILE A 492 -28.27 38.45 4.46
C ILE A 492 -27.35 37.67 5.40
N LYS A 493 -27.78 36.47 5.88
CA LYS A 493 -27.00 35.65 6.85
C LYS A 493 -25.80 34.95 6.21
N MET A 494 -25.83 34.71 4.90
CA MET A 494 -24.74 34.09 4.12
C MET A 494 -23.77 35.12 3.53
N GLU A 495 -24.08 36.42 3.62
CA GLU A 495 -23.32 37.53 2.99
C GLU A 495 -23.14 37.36 1.46
N MET A 496 -24.18 36.85 0.80
CA MET A 496 -24.16 36.55 -0.62
C MET A 496 -25.33 37.25 -1.33
N PRO A 497 -25.18 37.63 -2.64
CA PRO A 497 -26.29 38.14 -3.43
C PRO A 497 -27.43 37.13 -3.52
N GLU A 498 -28.68 37.62 -3.44
CA GLU A 498 -29.88 36.82 -3.50
C GLU A 498 -29.97 35.93 -4.75
N ASP A 499 -29.54 36.44 -5.91
CA ASP A 499 -29.49 35.68 -7.17
C ASP A 499 -28.58 34.46 -7.10
N LYS A 500 -27.43 34.57 -6.37
CA LYS A 500 -26.55 33.42 -6.13
C LYS A 500 -27.20 32.39 -5.21
N VAL A 501 -27.87 32.84 -4.13
CA VAL A 501 -28.61 31.95 -3.22
C VAL A 501 -29.68 31.18 -3.96
N ARG A 502 -30.46 31.86 -4.82
CA ARG A 502 -31.49 31.22 -5.64
C ARG A 502 -30.92 30.21 -6.63
N LYS A 503 -29.77 30.48 -7.24
CA LYS A 503 -29.06 29.53 -8.12
C LYS A 503 -28.56 28.30 -7.33
N VAL A 504 -27.95 28.52 -6.17
CA VAL A 504 -27.46 27.44 -5.31
C VAL A 504 -28.63 26.54 -4.85
N LEU A 505 -29.77 27.12 -4.46
CA LEU A 505 -30.95 26.35 -4.10
C LEU A 505 -31.52 25.52 -5.25
N LYS A 506 -31.41 25.99 -6.50
CA LYS A 506 -31.82 25.21 -7.70
C LYS A 506 -30.88 24.03 -7.94
N ILE A 507 -29.56 24.26 -7.79
CA ILE A 507 -28.54 23.21 -7.97
C ILE A 507 -28.59 22.17 -6.82
N ALA A 508 -28.96 22.61 -5.61
CA ALA A 508 -29.07 21.76 -4.44
C ALA A 508 -30.19 20.71 -4.56
N LYS A 509 -31.26 21.01 -5.31
CA LYS A 509 -32.34 20.04 -5.58
C LYS A 509 -31.75 18.91 -6.44
N GLU A 510 -31.87 17.69 -5.93
CA GLU A 510 -31.59 16.52 -6.75
C GLU A 510 -32.66 16.42 -7.85
N PRO A 511 -32.26 16.09 -9.09
CA PRO A 511 -33.20 15.89 -10.18
C PRO A 511 -34.09 14.68 -9.96
#